data_1654d2cedcead87fec5cfeb59bed1641
#
_entry.id   1654d2cedcead87fec5cfeb59bed1641
#
_cell.length_a   1.000
_cell.length_b   1.000
_cell.length_c   1.000
_cell.angle_alpha   90.00
_cell.angle_beta   90.00
_cell.angle_gamma   90.00
#
_symmetry.space_group_name_H-M   'P 1'
#
loop_
_entity.id
_entity.type
_entity.pdbx_description
1 polymer ?
#
loop_
_entity_poly.entity_id
_entity_poly.type
_entity_poly.pdbx_seq_one_letter_code
_entity_poly.pdbx_strand_id
1 'polypeptide(L)'
;MHLSAPTVLILASGRGERFVASGGNGSKLQALLGHKTVLQHTLDAVRASALPWYLEDSGQSGMGDSIAAAVRATSEASGWLILPGDLPLIQSDTLRRVAAALHEHDVVVPTYRGQRGHPVGFSARCAAALCQLSGERGAASIVRQFAAFELTVHDVGCVSDIDTVDDLRKAEGLLRST
;
A
#
# COMPACT_ATOMS: atom_id res chain seq x y z
N MET A 1 -15.28 -11.01 22.27
CA MET A 1 -15.44 -10.39 20.93
C MET A 1 -14.05 -10.34 20.29
N HIS A 2 -13.78 -11.18 19.30
CA HIS A 2 -12.61 -10.99 18.46
C HIS A 2 -12.85 -9.71 17.66
N LEU A 3 -12.18 -8.62 18.02
CA LEU A 3 -12.08 -7.46 17.14
C LEU A 3 -11.33 -7.97 15.91
N SER A 4 -12.02 -8.06 14.78
CA SER A 4 -11.38 -8.40 13.50
C SER A 4 -10.26 -7.41 13.26
N ALA A 5 -9.06 -7.88 12.90
CA ALA A 5 -7.95 -7.00 12.59
C ALA A 5 -8.21 -6.25 11.27
N PRO A 6 -7.62 -5.05 11.07
CA PRO A 6 -7.65 -4.40 9.78
C PRO A 6 -6.99 -5.29 8.70
N THR A 7 -7.53 -5.25 7.49
CA THR A 7 -7.04 -6.03 6.34
C THR A 7 -6.12 -5.18 5.46
N VAL A 8 -4.96 -5.72 5.08
CA VAL A 8 -4.05 -5.07 4.12
C VAL A 8 -4.58 -5.34 2.71
N LEU A 9 -4.89 -4.27 1.98
CA LEU A 9 -5.30 -4.33 0.58
C LEU A 9 -4.08 -4.00 -0.29
N ILE A 10 -3.55 -5.01 -0.99
CA ILE A 10 -2.42 -4.84 -1.90
C ILE A 10 -2.97 -4.56 -3.29
N LEU A 11 -2.67 -3.37 -3.84
CA LEU A 11 -3.11 -2.95 -5.17
C LEU A 11 -2.04 -3.31 -6.21
N ALA A 12 -2.35 -4.23 -7.11
CA ALA A 12 -1.42 -4.77 -8.09
C ALA A 12 -1.87 -4.58 -9.55
N SER A 13 -2.83 -3.71 -9.83
CA SER A 13 -3.42 -3.49 -11.16
C SER A 13 -2.80 -2.32 -11.94
N GLY A 14 -1.71 -1.71 -11.48
CA GLY A 14 -1.07 -0.57 -12.14
C GLY A 14 -0.41 -0.93 -13.48
N ARG A 15 -0.55 -0.05 -14.50
CA ARG A 15 -0.03 -0.27 -15.86
C ARG A 15 1.49 -0.10 -16.00
N GLY A 16 2.16 0.55 -15.04
CA GLY A 16 3.61 0.73 -15.05
C GLY A 16 4.18 1.54 -16.24
N GLU A 17 3.41 2.46 -16.81
CA GLU A 17 3.79 3.21 -18.02
C GLU A 17 5.10 3.99 -17.84
N ARG A 18 5.30 4.62 -16.68
CA ARG A 18 6.56 5.33 -16.36
C ARG A 18 7.75 4.40 -16.27
N PHE A 19 7.56 3.18 -15.79
CA PHE A 19 8.62 2.17 -15.73
C PHE A 19 9.09 1.78 -17.13
N VAL A 20 8.16 1.50 -18.03
CA VAL A 20 8.46 1.19 -19.44
C VAL A 20 9.12 2.38 -20.13
N ALA A 21 8.60 3.60 -19.94
CA ALA A 21 9.17 4.81 -20.52
C ALA A 21 10.60 5.11 -20.07
N SER A 22 10.99 4.65 -18.87
CA SER A 22 12.36 4.79 -18.33
C SER A 22 13.34 3.68 -18.79
N GLY A 23 12.90 2.77 -19.67
CA GLY A 23 13.72 1.66 -20.19
C GLY A 23 13.44 0.32 -19.52
N GLY A 24 12.42 0.22 -18.67
CA GLY A 24 11.98 -1.03 -18.07
C GLY A 24 11.27 -1.93 -19.09
N ASN A 25 11.31 -3.23 -18.84
CA ASN A 25 10.65 -4.22 -19.67
C ASN A 25 9.47 -4.85 -18.93
N GLY A 26 8.29 -4.77 -19.51
CA GLY A 26 7.06 -5.36 -18.96
C GLY A 26 6.54 -4.66 -17.69
N SER A 27 5.90 -5.44 -16.82
CA SER A 27 5.31 -4.92 -15.58
C SER A 27 6.37 -4.62 -14.52
N LYS A 28 6.34 -3.41 -13.94
CA LYS A 28 7.21 -3.04 -12.82
C LYS A 28 7.08 -3.99 -11.61
N LEU A 29 5.88 -4.53 -11.38
CA LEU A 29 5.63 -5.46 -10.28
C LEU A 29 6.30 -6.82 -10.48
N GLN A 30 6.55 -7.21 -11.72
CA GLN A 30 7.25 -8.44 -12.08
C GLN A 30 8.75 -8.23 -12.30
N ALA A 31 9.24 -6.99 -12.25
CA ALA A 31 10.66 -6.70 -12.33
C ALA A 31 11.40 -7.35 -11.16
N LEU A 32 12.59 -7.91 -11.45
CA LEU A 32 13.41 -8.55 -10.42
C LEU A 32 14.15 -7.50 -9.58
N LEU A 33 14.09 -7.70 -8.29
CA LEU A 33 14.87 -7.00 -7.27
C LEU A 33 15.62 -8.06 -6.46
N GLY A 34 16.89 -8.30 -6.80
CA GLY A 34 17.60 -9.49 -6.33
C GLY A 34 17.00 -10.78 -6.91
N HIS A 35 16.59 -11.70 -6.05
CA HIS A 35 16.06 -13.02 -6.45
C HIS A 35 14.51 -13.09 -6.48
N LYS A 36 13.83 -11.99 -6.15
CA LYS A 36 12.36 -11.92 -6.08
C LYS A 36 11.86 -10.76 -6.92
N THR A 37 10.60 -10.85 -7.34
CA THR A 37 9.96 -9.69 -7.99
C THR A 37 9.65 -8.59 -6.96
N VAL A 38 9.44 -7.37 -7.46
CA VAL A 38 9.00 -6.22 -6.65
C VAL A 38 7.76 -6.60 -5.83
N LEU A 39 6.75 -7.19 -6.47
CA LEU A 39 5.52 -7.61 -5.79
C LEU A 39 5.79 -8.69 -4.73
N GLN A 40 6.67 -9.66 -5.00
CA GLN A 40 6.99 -10.71 -4.02
C GLN A 40 7.62 -10.13 -2.75
N HIS A 41 8.50 -9.13 -2.85
CA HIS A 41 9.04 -8.44 -1.68
C HIS A 41 7.94 -7.77 -0.86
N THR A 42 7.02 -7.05 -1.50
CA THR A 42 5.88 -6.42 -0.83
C THR A 42 4.99 -7.46 -0.13
N LEU A 43 4.66 -8.56 -0.81
CA LEU A 43 3.86 -9.65 -0.23
C LEU A 43 4.56 -10.33 0.95
N ASP A 44 5.87 -10.49 0.91
CA ASP A 44 6.62 -11.08 2.02
C ASP A 44 6.54 -10.23 3.29
N ALA A 45 6.66 -8.90 3.16
CA ALA A 45 6.48 -7.98 4.27
C ALA A 45 5.04 -8.04 4.86
N VAL A 46 4.04 -8.14 3.97
CA VAL A 46 2.64 -8.27 4.39
C VAL A 46 2.42 -9.58 5.15
N ARG A 47 2.91 -10.71 4.64
CA ARG A 47 2.83 -12.02 5.33
C ARG A 47 3.54 -11.97 6.69
N ALA A 48 4.71 -11.35 6.77
CA ALA A 48 5.47 -11.18 8.01
C ALA A 48 4.76 -10.28 9.04
N SER A 49 3.82 -9.43 8.62
CA SER A 49 3.01 -8.62 9.54
C SER A 49 1.99 -9.44 10.31
N ALA A 50 1.62 -10.62 9.83
CA ALA A 50 0.55 -11.48 10.33
C ALA A 50 -0.86 -10.85 10.30
N LEU A 51 -1.04 -9.73 9.59
CA LEU A 51 -2.35 -9.13 9.35
C LEU A 51 -3.10 -9.89 8.25
N PRO A 52 -4.44 -9.92 8.28
CA PRO A 52 -5.23 -10.37 7.14
C PRO A 52 -4.88 -9.53 5.91
N TRP A 53 -4.90 -10.12 4.73
CA TRP A 53 -4.59 -9.40 3.50
C TRP A 53 -5.40 -9.88 2.29
N TYR A 54 -5.54 -9.01 1.31
CA TYR A 54 -6.23 -9.25 0.05
C TYR A 54 -5.41 -8.63 -1.08
N LEU A 55 -5.19 -9.38 -2.16
CA LEU A 55 -4.51 -8.92 -3.37
C LEU A 55 -5.55 -8.52 -4.42
N GLU A 56 -5.58 -7.25 -4.79
CA GLU A 56 -6.41 -6.73 -5.86
C GLU A 56 -5.58 -6.66 -7.15
N ASP A 57 -5.75 -7.65 -8.02
CA ASP A 57 -5.07 -7.79 -9.31
C ASP A 57 -6.03 -8.01 -10.49
N SER A 58 -7.32 -7.73 -10.29
CA SER A 58 -8.38 -8.01 -11.27
C SER A 58 -8.40 -7.06 -12.48
N GLY A 59 -7.42 -6.16 -12.60
CA GLY A 59 -7.28 -5.29 -13.76
C GLY A 59 -8.36 -4.21 -13.88
N GLN A 60 -8.80 -3.68 -12.74
CA GLN A 60 -9.73 -2.55 -12.70
C GLN A 60 -9.21 -1.36 -13.51
N SER A 61 -10.12 -0.53 -14.03
CA SER A 61 -9.80 0.56 -14.93
C SER A 61 -9.03 1.71 -14.26
N GLY A 62 -9.15 1.85 -12.93
CA GLY A 62 -8.48 2.91 -12.17
C GLY A 62 -8.23 2.55 -10.72
N MET A 63 -7.43 3.36 -10.04
CA MET A 63 -7.08 3.16 -8.62
C MET A 63 -8.32 3.20 -7.71
N GLY A 64 -9.26 4.11 -7.95
CA GLY A 64 -10.50 4.19 -7.18
C GLY A 64 -11.35 2.94 -7.33
N ASP A 65 -11.46 2.41 -8.55
CA ASP A 65 -12.19 1.17 -8.83
C ASP A 65 -11.55 -0.02 -8.11
N SER A 66 -10.22 -0.11 -8.12
CA SER A 66 -9.45 -1.16 -7.42
C SER A 66 -9.67 -1.09 -5.90
N ILE A 67 -9.60 0.09 -5.30
CA ILE A 67 -9.83 0.27 -3.87
C ILE A 67 -11.27 -0.14 -3.51
N ALA A 68 -12.25 0.38 -4.23
CA ALA A 68 -13.66 0.07 -3.97
C ALA A 68 -13.97 -1.43 -4.11
N ALA A 69 -13.41 -2.10 -5.12
CA ALA A 69 -13.56 -3.54 -5.31
C ALA A 69 -12.95 -4.34 -4.15
N ALA A 70 -11.72 -4.00 -3.73
CA ALA A 70 -11.04 -4.66 -2.62
C ALA A 70 -11.76 -4.47 -1.27
N VAL A 71 -12.27 -3.26 -0.99
CA VAL A 71 -13.05 -2.98 0.22
C VAL A 71 -14.35 -3.79 0.25
N ARG A 72 -15.07 -3.87 -0.88
CA ARG A 72 -16.28 -4.71 -0.97
C ARG A 72 -16.00 -6.19 -0.80
N ALA A 73 -14.87 -6.68 -1.35
CA ALA A 73 -14.46 -8.08 -1.21
C ALA A 73 -14.08 -8.45 0.24
N THR A 74 -13.76 -7.46 1.08
CA THR A 74 -13.32 -7.62 2.46
C THR A 74 -14.20 -6.84 3.44
N SER A 75 -15.51 -6.80 3.20
CA SER A 75 -16.48 -5.97 3.94
C SER A 75 -16.54 -6.26 5.45
N GLU A 76 -16.14 -7.45 5.88
CA GLU A 76 -16.11 -7.86 7.30
C GLU A 76 -14.87 -7.36 8.07
N ALA A 77 -13.94 -6.67 7.39
CA ALA A 77 -12.75 -6.13 8.03
C ALA A 77 -13.10 -4.98 9.00
N SER A 78 -12.34 -4.85 10.09
CA SER A 78 -12.48 -3.74 11.03
C SER A 78 -11.87 -2.42 10.52
N GLY A 79 -11.23 -2.46 9.36
CA GLY A 79 -10.57 -1.37 8.68
C GLY A 79 -9.66 -1.88 7.59
N TRP A 80 -8.98 -1.00 6.88
CA TRP A 80 -8.16 -1.34 5.73
C TRP A 80 -6.86 -0.56 5.73
N LEU A 81 -5.77 -1.25 5.35
CA LEU A 81 -4.49 -0.63 5.01
C LEU A 81 -4.31 -0.71 3.50
N ILE A 82 -4.39 0.41 2.80
CA ILE A 82 -4.21 0.46 1.35
C ILE A 82 -2.71 0.55 1.05
N LEU A 83 -2.19 -0.50 0.42
CA LEU A 83 -0.76 -0.67 0.12
C LEU A 83 -0.59 -0.90 -1.39
N PRO A 84 0.05 0.03 -2.13
CA PRO A 84 0.50 -0.26 -3.49
C PRO A 84 1.48 -1.43 -3.52
N GLY A 85 1.37 -2.30 -4.52
CA GLY A 85 2.22 -3.49 -4.65
C GLY A 85 3.67 -3.21 -5.02
N ASP A 86 4.00 -1.97 -5.34
CA ASP A 86 5.31 -1.48 -5.77
C ASP A 86 6.18 -0.89 -4.65
N LEU A 87 5.95 -1.29 -3.41
CA LEU A 87 6.71 -0.88 -2.23
C LEU A 87 7.54 -2.05 -1.67
N PRO A 88 8.58 -2.52 -2.39
CA PRO A 88 9.30 -3.76 -2.04
C PRO A 88 10.11 -3.66 -0.75
N LEU A 89 10.39 -2.46 -0.25
CA LEU A 89 11.19 -2.23 0.96
C LEU A 89 10.35 -1.97 2.21
N ILE A 90 9.00 -2.01 2.09
CA ILE A 90 8.12 -1.80 3.24
C ILE A 90 8.39 -2.79 4.35
N GLN A 91 8.41 -2.34 5.59
CA GLN A 91 8.62 -3.20 6.75
C GLN A 91 7.30 -3.67 7.37
N SER A 92 7.27 -4.92 7.80
CA SER A 92 6.10 -5.50 8.48
C SER A 92 5.71 -4.75 9.76
N ASP A 93 6.69 -4.14 10.45
CA ASP A 93 6.45 -3.33 11.63
C ASP A 93 5.64 -2.07 11.31
N THR A 94 5.93 -1.40 10.19
CA THR A 94 5.15 -0.24 9.73
C THR A 94 3.67 -0.63 9.51
N LEU A 95 3.41 -1.79 8.90
CA LEU A 95 2.06 -2.30 8.69
C LEU A 95 1.32 -2.50 10.02
N ARG A 96 1.98 -3.16 11.01
CA ARG A 96 1.41 -3.37 12.35
C ARG A 96 1.14 -2.06 13.09
N ARG A 97 2.06 -1.10 13.00
CA ARG A 97 1.90 0.21 13.67
C ARG A 97 0.76 1.02 13.07
N VAL A 98 0.59 1.03 11.76
CA VAL A 98 -0.56 1.68 11.10
C VAL A 98 -1.86 1.00 11.51
N ALA A 99 -1.91 -0.34 11.52
CA ALA A 99 -3.09 -1.10 11.97
C ALA A 99 -3.46 -0.79 13.42
N ALA A 100 -2.47 -0.72 14.32
CA ALA A 100 -2.69 -0.39 15.73
C ALA A 100 -3.23 1.04 15.92
N ALA A 101 -2.71 2.01 15.17
CA ALA A 101 -3.16 3.41 15.26
C ALA A 101 -4.63 3.62 14.81
N LEU A 102 -5.19 2.70 14.01
CA LEU A 102 -6.61 2.73 13.61
C LEU A 102 -7.59 2.48 14.76
N HIS A 103 -7.12 2.03 15.93
CA HIS A 103 -7.98 1.95 17.13
C HIS A 103 -8.37 3.34 17.67
N GLU A 104 -7.56 4.36 17.40
CA GLU A 104 -7.75 5.72 17.91
C GLU A 104 -8.02 6.75 16.82
N HIS A 105 -7.73 6.42 15.55
CA HIS A 105 -7.81 7.35 14.42
C HIS A 105 -8.58 6.74 13.25
N ASP A 106 -9.40 7.54 12.58
CA ASP A 106 -10.17 7.08 11.40
C ASP A 106 -9.29 6.94 10.15
N VAL A 107 -8.26 7.79 10.01
CA VAL A 107 -7.29 7.73 8.92
C VAL A 107 -5.88 7.90 9.47
N VAL A 108 -4.96 7.02 9.07
CA VAL A 108 -3.55 7.02 9.48
C VAL A 108 -2.64 7.03 8.25
N VAL A 109 -1.72 7.99 8.21
CA VAL A 109 -0.71 8.10 7.15
C VAL A 109 0.68 7.99 7.76
N PRO A 110 1.49 6.97 7.41
CA PRO A 110 2.87 6.92 7.87
C PRO A 110 3.70 8.02 7.22
N THR A 111 4.63 8.59 7.99
CA THR A 111 5.56 9.60 7.50
C THR A 111 6.99 9.19 7.80
N TYR A 112 7.86 9.30 6.81
CA TYR A 112 9.30 9.13 6.93
C TYR A 112 10.00 10.45 6.59
N ARG A 113 10.72 11.04 7.55
CA ARG A 113 11.39 12.35 7.40
C ARG A 113 10.49 13.45 6.85
N GLY A 114 9.22 13.47 7.28
CA GLY A 114 8.22 14.45 6.84
C GLY A 114 7.54 14.14 5.51
N GLN A 115 7.95 13.10 4.80
CA GLN A 115 7.30 12.64 3.58
C GLN A 115 6.20 11.63 3.92
N ARG A 116 4.98 11.86 3.44
CA ARG A 116 3.85 10.90 3.56
C ARG A 116 4.09 9.69 2.69
N GLY A 117 3.83 8.50 3.25
CA GLY A 117 4.01 7.22 2.57
C GLY A 117 2.81 6.28 2.70
N HIS A 118 3.08 5.00 2.57
CA HIS A 118 2.12 3.91 2.61
C HIS A 118 2.54 2.83 3.63
N PRO A 119 1.57 1.99 4.07
CA PRO A 119 0.16 1.98 3.71
C PRO A 119 -0.60 3.15 4.33
N VAL A 120 -1.66 3.60 3.67
CA VAL A 120 -2.63 4.50 4.30
C VAL A 120 -3.70 3.66 4.97
N GLY A 121 -3.89 3.85 6.27
CA GLY A 121 -4.88 3.14 7.06
C GLY A 121 -6.23 3.89 7.10
N PHE A 122 -7.32 3.13 7.03
CA PHE A 122 -8.69 3.62 7.12
C PHE A 122 -9.50 2.75 8.08
N SER A 123 -10.18 3.35 9.05
CA SER A 123 -11.11 2.64 9.93
C SER A 123 -12.37 2.21 9.17
N ALA A 124 -13.18 1.33 9.76
CA ALA A 124 -14.46 0.91 9.20
C ALA A 124 -15.43 2.08 8.94
N ARG A 125 -15.27 3.22 9.63
CA ARG A 125 -16.06 4.43 9.40
C ARG A 125 -15.88 5.02 8.00
N CYS A 126 -14.75 4.72 7.34
CA CYS A 126 -14.47 5.16 5.98
C CYS A 126 -15.07 4.24 4.90
N ALA A 127 -15.71 3.13 5.27
CA ALA A 127 -16.21 2.11 4.34
C ALA A 127 -17.06 2.68 3.22
N ALA A 128 -18.07 3.51 3.56
CA ALA A 128 -18.97 4.09 2.57
C ALA A 128 -18.22 4.99 1.57
N ALA A 129 -17.32 5.83 2.06
CA ALA A 129 -16.51 6.71 1.21
C ALA A 129 -15.56 5.92 0.31
N LEU A 130 -14.90 4.88 0.82
CA LEU A 130 -14.01 4.00 0.05
C LEU A 130 -14.78 3.24 -1.04
N CYS A 131 -15.97 2.71 -0.73
CA CYS A 131 -16.80 2.00 -1.71
C CYS A 131 -17.34 2.90 -2.84
N GLN A 132 -17.38 4.21 -2.64
CA GLN A 132 -17.83 5.19 -3.65
C GLN A 132 -16.69 5.69 -4.55
N LEU A 133 -15.45 5.29 -4.28
CA LEU A 133 -14.32 5.64 -5.15
C LEU A 133 -14.50 5.03 -6.54
N SER A 134 -14.11 5.77 -7.57
CA SER A 134 -14.16 5.34 -8.96
C SER A 134 -13.10 6.04 -9.80
N GLY A 135 -12.76 5.43 -10.95
CA GLY A 135 -11.79 5.97 -11.90
C GLY A 135 -10.37 6.04 -11.32
N GLU A 136 -9.58 6.95 -11.85
CA GLU A 136 -8.16 7.10 -11.50
C GLU A 136 -7.93 7.75 -10.11
N ARG A 137 -8.95 8.33 -9.51
CA ARG A 137 -8.83 9.00 -8.21
C ARG A 137 -8.70 7.98 -7.08
N GLY A 138 -7.56 7.99 -6.41
CA GLY A 138 -7.35 7.24 -5.19
C GLY A 138 -8.03 7.89 -3.96
N ALA A 139 -7.67 7.42 -2.76
CA ALA A 139 -8.30 7.80 -1.51
C ALA A 139 -7.85 9.17 -0.93
N ALA A 140 -7.09 9.98 -1.68
CA ALA A 140 -6.55 11.25 -1.18
C ALA A 140 -7.63 12.25 -0.69
N SER A 141 -8.82 12.25 -1.30
CA SER A 141 -9.94 13.08 -0.84
C SER A 141 -10.46 12.63 0.54
N ILE A 142 -10.50 11.34 0.79
CA ILE A 142 -10.92 10.77 2.08
C ILE A 142 -9.88 11.10 3.16
N VAL A 143 -8.58 10.99 2.84
CA VAL A 143 -7.49 11.40 3.74
C VAL A 143 -7.65 12.85 4.21
N ARG A 144 -8.04 13.75 3.32
CA ARG A 144 -8.31 15.15 3.67
C ARG A 144 -9.58 15.33 4.49
N GLN A 145 -10.65 14.63 4.12
CA GLN A 145 -11.96 14.74 4.77
C GLN A 145 -11.92 14.31 6.24
N PHE A 146 -11.17 13.27 6.57
CA PHE A 146 -11.10 12.69 7.92
C PHE A 146 -9.93 13.22 8.76
N ALA A 147 -9.24 14.28 8.34
CA ALA A 147 -8.12 14.88 9.08
C ALA A 147 -7.10 13.82 9.55
N ALA A 148 -6.42 13.19 8.60
CA ALA A 148 -5.53 12.05 8.83
C ALA A 148 -4.49 12.29 9.94
N PHE A 149 -4.32 11.29 10.80
CA PHE A 149 -3.23 11.24 11.77
C PHE A 149 -1.92 10.86 11.06
N GLU A 150 -0.89 11.66 11.23
CA GLU A 150 0.45 11.38 10.70
C GLU A 150 1.27 10.57 11.70
N LEU A 151 1.58 9.33 11.34
CA LEU A 151 2.36 8.41 12.14
C LEU A 151 3.83 8.44 11.70
N THR A 152 4.73 9.02 12.49
CA THR A 152 6.17 8.99 12.20
C THR A 152 6.73 7.58 12.32
N VAL A 153 7.39 7.10 11.26
CA VAL A 153 8.06 5.80 11.19
C VAL A 153 9.52 5.94 10.79
N HIS A 154 10.34 4.93 11.12
CA HIS A 154 11.76 4.85 10.72
C HIS A 154 11.96 3.89 9.54
N ASP A 155 11.01 3.86 8.63
CA ASP A 155 10.96 2.95 7.50
C ASP A 155 10.99 3.73 6.18
N VAL A 156 12.15 3.76 5.55
CA VAL A 156 12.30 4.38 4.21
C VAL A 156 11.46 3.65 3.17
N GLY A 157 11.15 2.37 3.39
CA GLY A 157 10.34 1.57 2.49
C GLY A 157 8.92 2.10 2.30
N CYS A 158 8.38 2.82 3.29
CA CYS A 158 7.03 3.39 3.17
C CYS A 158 6.90 4.52 2.12
N VAL A 159 8.04 5.08 1.68
CA VAL A 159 8.12 6.15 0.66
C VAL A 159 8.96 5.76 -0.56
N SER A 160 9.37 4.49 -0.67
CA SER A 160 10.26 3.99 -1.73
C SER A 160 9.49 3.14 -2.76
N ASP A 161 8.53 3.75 -3.42
CA ASP A 161 7.78 3.13 -4.52
C ASP A 161 8.64 3.02 -5.79
N ILE A 162 8.42 1.95 -6.55
CA ILE A 162 9.10 1.70 -7.82
C ILE A 162 8.25 2.25 -8.96
N ASP A 163 8.62 3.40 -9.49
CA ASP A 163 7.98 4.01 -10.66
C ASP A 163 8.85 3.97 -11.92
N THR A 164 10.17 3.94 -11.74
CA THR A 164 11.15 3.95 -12.82
C THR A 164 12.24 2.89 -12.61
N VAL A 165 13.04 2.63 -13.66
CA VAL A 165 14.23 1.76 -13.57
C VAL A 165 15.24 2.32 -12.57
N ASP A 166 15.34 3.65 -12.44
CA ASP A 166 16.24 4.28 -11.47
C ASP A 166 15.80 4.00 -10.02
N ASP A 167 14.49 4.01 -9.75
CA ASP A 167 13.95 3.62 -8.43
C ASP A 167 14.29 2.17 -8.10
N LEU A 168 14.22 1.27 -9.09
CA LEU A 168 14.59 -0.13 -8.92
C LEU A 168 16.08 -0.27 -8.53
N ARG A 169 16.98 0.47 -9.19
CA ARG A 169 18.41 0.48 -8.86
C ARG A 169 18.67 1.02 -7.45
N LYS A 170 17.98 2.08 -7.05
CA LYS A 170 18.08 2.64 -5.69
C LYS A 170 17.64 1.62 -4.64
N ALA A 171 16.51 0.93 -4.90
CA ALA A 171 16.01 -0.13 -4.02
C ALA A 171 17.00 -1.29 -3.88
N GLU A 172 17.66 -1.71 -4.97
CA GLU A 172 18.75 -2.71 -4.91
C GLU A 172 19.91 -2.29 -4.01
N GLY A 173 20.30 -1.03 -4.09
CA GLY A 173 21.34 -0.48 -3.22
C GLY A 173 20.97 -0.55 -1.74
N LEU A 174 19.74 -0.23 -1.40
CA LEU A 174 19.22 -0.29 -0.04
C LEU A 174 19.14 -1.73 0.50
N LEU A 175 18.70 -2.69 -0.33
CA LEU A 175 18.66 -4.11 0.06
C LEU A 175 20.03 -4.72 0.37
N ARG A 176 21.10 -4.26 -0.33
CA ARG A 176 22.45 -4.75 -0.09
C ARG A 176 23.09 -4.17 1.17
N SER A 177 22.53 -3.09 1.71
CA SER A 177 23.05 -2.36 2.88
C SER A 177 22.41 -2.81 4.20
N THR A 178 21.45 -3.74 4.14
CA THR A 178 20.73 -4.34 5.29
C THR A 178 21.23 -5.74 5.56
#